data_33cbaee19c1f474c5811fc195ecb7818
#
_entry.id   33cbaee19c1f474c5811fc195ecb7818
#
_cell.length_a   1.000
_cell.length_b   1.000
_cell.length_c   1.000
_cell.angle_alpha   90.00
_cell.angle_beta   90.00
_cell.angle_gamma   90.00
#
_symmetry.space_group_name_H-M   'P 1'
#
loop_
_entity.id
_entity.type
_entity.pdbx_description
1 polymer ?
#
loop_
_entity_poly.entity_id
_entity_poly.type
_entity_poly.pdbx_seq_one_letter_code
_entity_poly.pdbx_strand_id
1 'polypeptide(L)'
;MAFSVAVSPFRTPMRTNYWMIAFMVAFLLVWANSYIGTTDMANWFLENTLVFFFLGFLIITYRKYQFSDLSYLLICVYLCMHVYGAKYTYAENPLGYWLQDQLHWSRNHYDRMVHFSFGFLLAYPMREFFLKWLKYPRWVAWMLPIEITMSVSALYELVEWAVADVFFKAQGDAYLGTQGDIWDAQKDIFLAFIGAIIATTIVSTIKRLGHIYSPEEIAAMNLKS
;
A
#
# COMPACT_ATOMS: atom_id res chain seq x y z
N MET A 1 5.27 20.28 -15.60
CA MET A 1 4.60 19.07 -16.10
C MET A 1 3.25 18.95 -15.39
N ALA A 2 2.15 18.76 -16.12
CA ALA A 2 0.84 18.62 -15.49
C ALA A 2 0.73 17.26 -14.78
N PHE A 3 0.03 17.22 -13.65
CA PHE A 3 -0.27 15.98 -12.93
C PHE A 3 -1.12 15.05 -13.81
N SER A 4 -0.72 13.78 -13.93
CA SER A 4 -1.36 12.82 -14.80
C SER A 4 -1.98 11.64 -14.04
N VAL A 5 -3.24 11.37 -14.37
CA VAL A 5 -3.99 10.18 -13.89
C VAL A 5 -3.80 8.97 -14.83
N ALA A 6 -3.21 9.21 -16.01
CA ALA A 6 -2.92 8.17 -16.99
C ALA A 6 -1.41 8.03 -17.23
N VAL A 7 -0.98 6.82 -17.58
CA VAL A 7 0.43 6.61 -17.96
C VAL A 7 0.69 7.34 -19.26
N SER A 8 1.79 8.10 -19.28
CA SER A 8 2.26 8.72 -20.53
C SER A 8 2.64 7.64 -21.54
N PRO A 9 2.24 7.78 -22.83
CA PRO A 9 2.72 6.89 -23.88
C PRO A 9 4.23 7.02 -24.12
N PHE A 10 4.82 8.13 -23.66
CA PHE A 10 6.26 8.38 -23.76
C PHE A 10 6.94 8.14 -22.43
N ARG A 11 8.06 7.42 -22.44
CA ARG A 11 8.89 7.23 -21.24
C ARG A 11 9.49 8.56 -20.81
N THR A 12 9.14 9.01 -19.62
CA THR A 12 9.73 10.21 -19.02
C THR A 12 11.03 9.80 -18.32
N PRO A 13 12.19 10.41 -18.68
CA PRO A 13 13.41 10.18 -17.92
C PRO A 13 13.19 10.56 -16.44
N MET A 14 13.75 9.77 -15.52
CA MET A 14 13.56 9.97 -14.07
C MET A 14 13.82 11.43 -13.67
N ARG A 15 14.89 12.04 -14.18
CA ARG A 15 15.29 13.43 -13.89
C ARG A 15 14.26 14.50 -14.29
N THR A 16 13.32 14.18 -15.15
CA THR A 16 12.28 15.11 -15.65
C THR A 16 10.88 14.72 -15.23
N ASN A 17 10.73 13.65 -14.47
CA ASN A 17 9.46 13.25 -13.86
C ASN A 17 9.29 13.95 -12.50
N TYR A 18 8.93 15.23 -12.55
CA TYR A 18 8.89 16.10 -11.36
C TYR A 18 7.93 15.62 -10.27
N TRP A 19 6.77 15.08 -10.63
CA TRP A 19 5.81 14.54 -9.67
C TRP A 19 6.37 13.33 -8.94
N MET A 20 6.92 12.37 -9.67
CA MET A 20 7.56 11.20 -9.07
C MET A 20 8.73 11.62 -8.16
N ILE A 21 9.56 12.58 -8.59
CA ILE A 21 10.67 13.10 -7.76
C ILE A 21 10.12 13.74 -6.48
N ALA A 22 9.07 14.56 -6.58
CA ALA A 22 8.46 15.21 -5.43
C ALA A 22 7.94 14.20 -4.41
N PHE A 23 7.23 13.15 -4.87
CA PHE A 23 6.73 12.08 -4.01
C PHE A 23 7.87 11.25 -3.41
N MET A 24 8.91 10.96 -4.19
CA MET A 24 10.11 10.27 -3.69
C MET A 24 10.81 11.08 -2.61
N VAL A 25 11.00 12.38 -2.81
CA VAL A 25 11.61 13.27 -1.80
C VAL A 25 10.74 13.34 -0.55
N ALA A 26 9.42 13.50 -0.69
CA ALA A 26 8.50 13.52 0.43
C ALA A 26 8.58 12.21 1.24
N PHE A 27 8.55 11.06 0.56
CA PHE A 27 8.72 9.76 1.20
C PHE A 27 10.07 9.63 1.91
N LEU A 28 11.19 9.99 1.26
CA LEU A 28 12.53 9.89 1.86
C LEU A 28 12.67 10.75 3.12
N LEU A 29 12.03 11.93 3.15
CA LEU A 29 12.02 12.79 4.34
C LEU A 29 11.24 12.13 5.50
N VAL A 30 10.07 11.56 5.22
CA VAL A 30 9.28 10.83 6.23
C VAL A 30 10.02 9.57 6.69
N TRP A 31 10.63 8.85 5.77
CA TRP A 31 11.40 7.64 6.07
C TRP A 31 12.65 7.93 6.92
N ALA A 32 13.41 8.95 6.58
CA ALA A 32 14.53 9.40 7.40
C ALA A 32 14.07 9.81 8.81
N ASN A 33 12.95 10.54 8.91
CA ASN A 33 12.34 10.89 10.20
C ASN A 33 11.86 9.65 10.98
N SER A 34 11.40 8.60 10.30
CA SER A 34 10.99 7.37 10.99
C SER A 34 12.16 6.64 11.64
N TYR A 35 13.34 6.66 11.01
CA TYR A 35 14.56 6.12 11.59
C TYR A 35 15.04 6.93 12.80
N ILE A 36 14.96 8.26 12.70
CA ILE A 36 15.38 9.17 13.79
C ILE A 36 14.33 9.14 14.89
N GLY A 37 14.71 8.62 16.06
CA GLY A 37 13.83 8.57 17.23
C GLY A 37 12.77 7.45 17.18
N THR A 38 13.04 6.36 16.45
CA THR A 38 12.23 5.14 16.59
C THR A 38 12.32 4.59 18.01
N THR A 39 11.22 4.05 18.51
CA THR A 39 11.13 3.48 19.84
C THR A 39 11.74 2.08 19.94
N ASP A 40 11.71 1.34 18.82
CA ASP A 40 12.28 -0.03 18.70
C ASP A 40 12.97 -0.18 17.34
N MET A 41 14.30 -0.22 17.36
CA MET A 41 15.11 -0.32 16.15
C MET A 41 14.99 -1.69 15.47
N ALA A 42 14.84 -2.77 16.26
CA ALA A 42 14.70 -4.11 15.71
C ALA A 42 13.37 -4.25 14.95
N ASN A 43 12.28 -3.80 15.56
CA ASN A 43 10.98 -3.72 14.92
C ASN A 43 11.02 -2.82 13.66
N TRP A 44 11.67 -1.65 13.74
CA TRP A 44 11.80 -0.76 12.60
C TRP A 44 12.47 -1.44 11.41
N PHE A 45 13.54 -2.22 11.60
CA PHE A 45 14.19 -2.96 10.52
C PHE A 45 13.31 -4.07 9.95
N LEU A 46 12.59 -4.80 10.78
CA LEU A 46 11.64 -5.83 10.34
C LEU A 46 10.57 -5.24 9.41
N GLU A 47 9.91 -4.20 9.87
CA GLU A 47 8.87 -3.50 9.13
C GLU A 47 9.39 -2.92 7.80
N ASN A 48 10.58 -2.34 7.83
CA ASN A 48 11.18 -1.74 6.64
C ASN A 48 11.71 -2.77 5.63
N THR A 49 11.74 -4.05 5.96
CA THR A 49 12.10 -5.10 5.00
C THR A 49 11.19 -5.07 3.77
N LEU A 50 9.87 -4.92 3.95
CA LEU A 50 8.93 -4.76 2.85
C LEU A 50 9.18 -3.49 2.05
N VAL A 51 9.52 -2.38 2.72
CA VAL A 51 9.84 -1.11 2.05
C VAL A 51 11.05 -1.29 1.13
N PHE A 52 12.12 -1.95 1.59
CA PHE A 52 13.30 -2.20 0.76
C PHE A 52 12.97 -3.03 -0.48
N PHE A 53 12.21 -4.12 -0.34
CA PHE A 53 11.78 -4.94 -1.47
C PHE A 53 10.91 -4.16 -2.44
N PHE A 54 9.95 -3.38 -1.94
CA PHE A 54 9.05 -2.61 -2.78
C PHE A 54 9.76 -1.48 -3.54
N LEU A 55 10.66 -0.75 -2.89
CA LEU A 55 11.49 0.25 -3.54
C LEU A 55 12.41 -0.38 -4.59
N GLY A 56 13.04 -1.52 -4.27
CA GLY A 56 13.81 -2.29 -5.22
C GLY A 56 13.00 -2.65 -6.47
N PHE A 57 11.78 -3.14 -6.28
CA PHE A 57 10.85 -3.42 -7.38
C PHE A 57 10.57 -2.18 -8.23
N LEU A 58 10.25 -1.04 -7.60
CA LEU A 58 9.98 0.20 -8.33
C LEU A 58 11.18 0.69 -9.13
N ILE A 59 12.39 0.63 -8.56
CA ILE A 59 13.64 1.04 -9.21
C ILE A 59 13.95 0.14 -10.42
N ILE A 60 13.88 -1.18 -10.23
CA ILE A 60 14.20 -2.15 -11.29
C ILE A 60 13.20 -2.04 -12.44
N THR A 61 11.93 -1.84 -12.11
CA THR A 61 10.86 -1.81 -13.12
C THR A 61 10.70 -0.47 -13.82
N TYR A 62 11.18 0.64 -13.23
CA TYR A 62 11.01 2.00 -13.77
C TYR A 62 11.43 2.14 -15.24
N ARG A 63 12.50 1.45 -15.65
CA ARG A 63 12.98 1.50 -17.04
C ARG A 63 12.04 0.82 -18.04
N LYS A 64 11.25 -0.13 -17.56
CA LYS A 64 10.33 -0.92 -18.41
C LYS A 64 8.89 -0.43 -18.30
N TYR A 65 8.50 0.00 -17.11
CA TYR A 65 7.17 0.42 -16.80
C TYR A 65 7.17 1.64 -15.86
N GLN A 66 6.36 2.62 -16.21
CA GLN A 66 6.17 3.83 -15.39
C GLN A 66 4.71 3.93 -15.01
N PHE A 67 4.46 4.10 -13.72
CA PHE A 67 3.12 4.37 -13.19
C PHE A 67 2.65 5.78 -13.54
N SER A 68 1.33 6.00 -13.50
CA SER A 68 0.76 7.35 -13.53
C SER A 68 1.18 8.14 -12.28
N ASP A 69 1.09 9.47 -12.36
CA ASP A 69 1.39 10.33 -11.21
C ASP A 69 0.46 10.04 -10.03
N LEU A 70 -0.81 9.69 -10.32
CA LEU A 70 -1.75 9.26 -9.28
C LEU A 70 -1.27 7.99 -8.58
N SER A 71 -0.79 6.99 -9.33
CA SER A 71 -0.25 5.76 -8.72
C SER A 71 0.96 6.05 -7.84
N TYR A 72 1.89 6.90 -8.29
CA TYR A 72 3.03 7.30 -7.47
C TYR A 72 2.61 8.06 -6.20
N LEU A 73 1.59 8.92 -6.28
CA LEU A 73 1.02 9.59 -5.12
C LEU A 73 0.43 8.58 -4.12
N LEU A 74 -0.41 7.65 -4.58
CA LEU A 74 -1.05 6.66 -3.72
C LEU A 74 -0.02 5.74 -3.05
N ILE A 75 1.00 5.31 -3.80
CA ILE A 75 2.13 4.54 -3.28
C ILE A 75 2.89 5.36 -2.21
N CYS A 76 3.19 6.62 -2.49
CA CYS A 76 3.88 7.50 -1.55
C CYS A 76 3.10 7.65 -0.24
N VAL A 77 1.79 7.92 -0.33
CA VAL A 77 0.93 8.06 0.86
C VAL A 77 0.92 6.77 1.68
N TYR A 78 0.74 5.62 1.05
CA TYR A 78 0.77 4.33 1.74
C TYR A 78 2.12 4.09 2.44
N LEU A 79 3.24 4.26 1.72
CA LEU A 79 4.56 4.07 2.29
C LEU A 79 4.85 5.02 3.45
N CYS A 80 4.40 6.27 3.37
CA CYS A 80 4.51 7.21 4.49
C CYS A 80 3.73 6.75 5.72
N MET A 81 2.51 6.24 5.54
CA MET A 81 1.71 5.68 6.64
C MET A 81 2.41 4.46 7.26
N HIS A 82 2.91 3.56 6.42
CA HIS A 82 3.60 2.36 6.87
C HIS A 82 4.86 2.68 7.70
N VAL A 83 5.78 3.51 7.18
CA VAL A 83 7.01 3.84 7.92
C VAL A 83 6.76 4.71 9.15
N TYR A 84 5.66 5.46 9.18
CA TYR A 84 5.22 6.18 10.38
C TYR A 84 4.67 5.22 11.44
N GLY A 85 4.00 4.12 11.04
CA GLY A 85 3.63 3.01 11.91
C GLY A 85 4.87 2.33 12.49
N ALA A 86 5.79 1.93 11.63
CA ALA A 86 7.04 1.27 12.00
C ALA A 86 7.89 2.07 13.01
N LYS A 87 7.82 3.40 12.97
CA LYS A 87 8.49 4.28 13.95
C LYS A 87 8.04 4.02 15.39
N TYR A 88 6.76 3.70 15.60
CA TYR A 88 6.11 3.62 16.90
C TYR A 88 5.51 2.23 17.18
N THR A 89 6.00 1.19 16.50
CA THR A 89 5.47 -0.19 16.63
C THR A 89 3.96 -0.31 16.40
N TYR A 90 3.39 0.52 15.52
CA TYR A 90 1.96 0.64 15.19
C TYR A 90 1.05 0.84 16.41
N ALA A 91 1.09 -0.08 17.40
CA ALA A 91 0.26 -0.03 18.61
C ALA A 91 0.51 1.22 19.47
N GLU A 92 1.71 1.78 19.43
CA GLU A 92 2.13 2.97 20.18
C GLU A 92 2.07 4.25 19.32
N ASN A 93 1.40 4.22 18.17
CA ASN A 93 1.38 5.34 17.24
C ASN A 93 0.61 6.54 17.81
N PRO A 94 1.22 7.75 17.88
CA PRO A 94 0.58 8.94 18.45
C PRO A 94 -0.71 9.38 17.75
N LEU A 95 -0.77 9.25 16.41
CA LEU A 95 -2.00 9.56 15.66
C LEU A 95 -3.12 8.58 16.02
N GLY A 96 -2.77 7.31 16.19
CA GLY A 96 -3.72 6.29 16.61
C GLY A 96 -4.27 6.55 18.02
N TYR A 97 -3.44 6.98 18.96
CA TYR A 97 -3.89 7.40 20.30
C TYR A 97 -4.76 8.64 20.24
N TRP A 98 -4.40 9.64 19.45
CA TRP A 98 -5.24 10.83 19.28
C TRP A 98 -6.63 10.47 18.73
N LEU A 99 -6.70 9.59 17.73
CA LEU A 99 -7.97 9.10 17.20
C LEU A 99 -8.75 8.26 18.21
N GLN A 100 -8.06 7.43 18.99
CA GLN A 100 -8.66 6.66 20.08
C GLN A 100 -9.37 7.57 21.06
N ASP A 101 -8.72 8.64 21.49
CA ASP A 101 -9.29 9.63 22.42
C ASP A 101 -10.49 10.37 21.82
N GLN A 102 -10.37 10.84 20.57
CA GLN A 102 -11.45 11.59 19.90
C GLN A 102 -12.70 10.74 19.62
N LEU A 103 -12.50 9.46 19.28
CA LEU A 103 -13.56 8.55 18.88
C LEU A 103 -14.00 7.61 20.02
N HIS A 104 -13.40 7.76 21.19
CA HIS A 104 -13.65 6.92 22.38
C HIS A 104 -13.49 5.43 22.11
N TRP A 105 -12.46 5.07 21.31
CA TRP A 105 -12.14 3.70 21.01
C TRP A 105 -11.43 3.01 22.17
N SER A 106 -11.59 1.70 22.28
CA SER A 106 -10.99 0.90 23.36
C SER A 106 -9.50 0.61 23.14
N ARG A 107 -8.98 0.84 21.93
CA ARG A 107 -7.58 0.57 21.55
C ARG A 107 -7.10 1.53 20.48
N ASN A 108 -5.78 1.59 20.29
CA ASN A 108 -5.15 2.23 19.15
C ASN A 108 -5.39 1.40 17.88
N HIS A 109 -6.06 1.99 16.89
CA HIS A 109 -6.42 1.34 15.63
C HIS A 109 -5.51 1.74 14.45
N TYR A 110 -4.32 2.28 14.72
CA TYR A 110 -3.45 2.75 13.64
C TYR A 110 -3.05 1.63 12.67
N ASP A 111 -2.74 0.46 13.19
CA ASP A 111 -2.43 -0.72 12.41
C ASP A 111 -3.55 -1.09 11.43
N ARG A 112 -4.76 -1.20 11.92
CA ARG A 112 -5.96 -1.43 11.09
C ARG A 112 -6.16 -0.40 9.99
N MET A 113 -5.82 0.86 10.28
CA MET A 113 -5.86 1.93 9.27
C MET A 113 -4.83 1.70 8.18
N VAL A 114 -3.64 1.22 8.52
CA VAL A 114 -2.59 0.90 7.54
C VAL A 114 -2.99 -0.30 6.70
N HIS A 115 -3.54 -1.38 7.28
CA HIS A 115 -4.07 -2.53 6.55
C HIS A 115 -5.21 -2.14 5.58
N PHE A 116 -6.18 -1.37 6.04
CA PHE A 116 -7.22 -0.82 5.15
C PHE A 116 -6.60 0.01 4.01
N SER A 117 -5.64 0.88 4.34
CA SER A 117 -4.97 1.76 3.38
C SER A 117 -4.12 0.98 2.38
N PHE A 118 -3.53 -0.15 2.77
CA PHE A 118 -2.85 -1.07 1.86
C PHE A 118 -3.77 -1.49 0.71
N GLY A 119 -4.93 -2.01 1.03
CA GLY A 119 -5.92 -2.38 0.01
C GLY A 119 -6.46 -1.17 -0.75
N PHE A 120 -6.85 -0.11 -0.04
CA PHE A 120 -7.52 1.03 -0.62
C PHE A 120 -6.61 1.85 -1.55
N LEU A 121 -5.39 2.13 -1.14
CA LEU A 121 -4.47 2.97 -1.92
C LEU A 121 -3.73 2.18 -3.01
N LEU A 122 -3.34 0.92 -2.73
CA LEU A 122 -2.52 0.16 -3.69
C LEU A 122 -3.33 -0.64 -4.72
N ALA A 123 -4.64 -0.81 -4.56
CA ALA A 123 -5.46 -1.49 -5.56
C ALA A 123 -5.43 -0.78 -6.93
N TYR A 124 -5.38 0.57 -6.96
CA TYR A 124 -5.30 1.33 -8.21
C TYR A 124 -3.95 1.14 -8.93
N PRO A 125 -2.77 1.32 -8.30
CA PRO A 125 -1.48 0.99 -8.89
C PRO A 125 -1.37 -0.47 -9.37
N MET A 126 -1.85 -1.43 -8.59
CA MET A 126 -1.86 -2.85 -8.97
C MET A 126 -2.70 -3.06 -10.24
N ARG A 127 -3.92 -2.49 -10.27
CA ARG A 127 -4.78 -2.56 -11.46
C ARG A 127 -4.12 -1.94 -12.68
N GLU A 128 -3.48 -0.80 -12.51
CA GLU A 128 -2.75 -0.13 -13.60
C GLU A 128 -1.63 -1.02 -14.14
N PHE A 129 -0.87 -1.66 -13.26
CA PHE A 129 0.19 -2.60 -13.60
C PHE A 129 -0.33 -3.79 -14.42
N PHE A 130 -1.39 -4.46 -13.96
CA PHE A 130 -1.97 -5.62 -14.64
C PHE A 130 -2.56 -5.28 -15.99
N LEU A 131 -3.23 -4.14 -16.11
CA LEU A 131 -3.86 -3.72 -17.34
C LEU A 131 -2.86 -3.27 -18.40
N LYS A 132 -1.88 -2.45 -17.98
CA LYS A 132 -1.04 -1.73 -18.93
C LYS A 132 0.29 -2.39 -19.20
N TRP A 133 0.88 -3.03 -18.20
CA TRP A 133 2.13 -3.74 -18.41
C TRP A 133 1.91 -5.20 -18.78
N LEU A 134 1.16 -5.94 -17.95
CA LEU A 134 0.90 -7.36 -18.22
C LEU A 134 -0.21 -7.59 -19.24
N LYS A 135 -0.96 -6.53 -19.61
CA LYS A 135 -2.03 -6.56 -20.62
C LYS A 135 -3.09 -7.61 -20.35
N TYR A 136 -3.41 -7.81 -19.07
CA TYR A 136 -4.48 -8.75 -18.70
C TYR A 136 -5.86 -8.20 -19.07
N PRO A 137 -6.83 -9.09 -19.33
CA PRO A 137 -8.21 -8.72 -19.54
C PRO A 137 -8.73 -7.85 -18.39
N ARG A 138 -9.64 -6.93 -18.69
CA ARG A 138 -10.16 -5.96 -17.73
C ARG A 138 -10.72 -6.59 -16.46
N TRP A 139 -11.41 -7.72 -16.57
CA TRP A 139 -11.99 -8.40 -15.41
C TRP A 139 -10.89 -9.00 -14.50
N VAL A 140 -9.82 -9.54 -15.07
CA VAL A 140 -8.65 -10.02 -14.31
C VAL A 140 -7.96 -8.86 -13.61
N ALA A 141 -7.71 -7.76 -14.31
CA ALA A 141 -7.11 -6.56 -13.73
C ALA A 141 -8.00 -5.89 -12.67
N TRP A 142 -9.29 -6.22 -12.60
CA TRP A 142 -10.18 -5.82 -11.52
C TRP A 142 -10.09 -6.77 -10.31
N MET A 143 -10.02 -8.08 -10.54
CA MET A 143 -9.98 -9.08 -9.46
C MET A 143 -8.60 -9.18 -8.79
N LEU A 144 -7.52 -9.22 -9.58
CA LEU A 144 -6.16 -9.47 -9.06
C LEU A 144 -5.72 -8.52 -7.94
N PRO A 145 -5.99 -7.21 -7.98
CA PRO A 145 -5.67 -6.34 -6.85
C PRO A 145 -6.32 -6.79 -5.54
N ILE A 146 -7.55 -7.27 -5.58
CA ILE A 146 -8.29 -7.77 -4.41
C ILE A 146 -7.63 -9.05 -3.87
N GLU A 147 -7.39 -10.01 -4.75
CA GLU A 147 -6.75 -11.29 -4.39
C GLU A 147 -5.33 -11.10 -3.85
N ILE A 148 -4.53 -10.27 -4.52
CA ILE A 148 -3.15 -10.00 -4.09
C ILE A 148 -3.12 -9.26 -2.77
N THR A 149 -4.01 -8.27 -2.58
CA THR A 149 -4.12 -7.56 -1.30
C THR A 149 -4.41 -8.52 -0.17
N MET A 150 -5.39 -9.40 -0.33
CA MET A 150 -5.73 -10.39 0.67
C MET A 150 -4.58 -11.38 0.92
N SER A 151 -3.95 -11.88 -0.15
CA SER A 151 -2.84 -12.83 -0.05
C SER A 151 -1.60 -12.22 0.61
N VAL A 152 -1.24 -10.98 0.25
CA VAL A 152 -0.07 -10.30 0.83
C VAL A 152 -0.35 -9.92 2.28
N SER A 153 -1.56 -9.43 2.61
CA SER A 153 -1.94 -9.17 4.00
C SER A 153 -1.89 -10.44 4.85
N ALA A 154 -2.44 -11.55 4.36
CA ALA A 154 -2.37 -12.83 5.07
C ALA A 154 -0.93 -13.34 5.24
N LEU A 155 -0.08 -13.17 4.23
CA LEU A 155 1.34 -13.53 4.33
C LEU A 155 2.07 -12.66 5.35
N TYR A 156 1.73 -11.38 5.42
CA TYR A 156 2.30 -10.45 6.40
C TYR A 156 1.97 -10.89 7.83
N GLU A 157 0.71 -11.18 8.12
CA GLU A 157 0.27 -11.71 9.42
C GLU A 157 0.96 -13.03 9.80
N LEU A 158 1.19 -13.92 8.81
CA LEU A 158 1.95 -15.15 9.03
C LEU A 158 3.43 -14.87 9.37
N VAL A 159 4.03 -13.85 8.77
CA VAL A 159 5.39 -13.41 9.10
C VAL A 159 5.44 -12.83 10.52
N GLU A 160 4.48 -11.98 10.88
CA GLU A 160 4.36 -11.44 12.24
C GLU A 160 4.22 -12.55 13.28
N TRP A 161 3.31 -13.50 13.05
CA TRP A 161 3.18 -14.67 13.90
C TRP A 161 4.49 -15.47 14.02
N ALA A 162 5.18 -15.72 12.90
CA ALA A 162 6.44 -16.47 12.91
C ALA A 162 7.53 -15.73 13.66
N VAL A 163 7.62 -14.40 13.51
CA VAL A 163 8.57 -13.57 14.26
C VAL A 163 8.25 -13.66 15.76
N ALA A 164 6.98 -13.48 16.13
CA ALA A 164 6.57 -13.43 17.51
C ALA A 164 6.66 -14.78 18.24
N ASP A 165 6.14 -15.85 17.64
CA ASP A 165 6.00 -17.15 18.33
C ASP A 165 7.18 -18.12 18.08
N VAL A 166 7.80 -18.06 16.90
CA VAL A 166 8.83 -19.03 16.52
C VAL A 166 10.25 -18.48 16.77
N PHE A 167 10.53 -17.23 16.35
CA PHE A 167 11.90 -16.71 16.37
C PHE A 167 12.22 -15.86 17.60
N PHE A 168 11.29 -15.05 18.09
CA PHE A 168 11.54 -14.04 19.13
C PHE A 168 10.48 -14.02 20.22
N LYS A 169 10.21 -15.16 20.85
CA LYS A 169 9.16 -15.31 21.88
C LYS A 169 9.19 -14.29 23.02
N ALA A 170 10.37 -13.80 23.39
CA ALA A 170 10.51 -12.84 24.47
C ALA A 170 9.98 -11.43 24.11
N GLN A 171 9.92 -11.09 22.81
CA GLN A 171 9.46 -9.81 22.28
C GLN A 171 8.14 -9.95 21.48
N GLY A 172 7.62 -11.18 21.35
CA GLY A 172 6.53 -11.52 20.43
C GLY A 172 5.25 -10.73 20.65
N ASP A 173 4.81 -10.65 21.91
CA ASP A 173 3.55 -9.94 22.24
C ASP A 173 3.61 -8.45 21.91
N ALA A 174 4.78 -7.83 22.09
CA ALA A 174 4.98 -6.41 21.76
C ALA A 174 5.03 -6.20 20.23
N TYR A 175 5.58 -7.15 19.48
CA TYR A 175 5.67 -7.09 18.03
C TYR A 175 4.32 -7.28 17.35
N LEU A 176 3.52 -8.25 17.81
CA LEU A 176 2.18 -8.49 17.26
C LEU A 176 1.22 -7.31 17.44
N GLY A 177 1.44 -6.46 18.43
CA GLY A 177 0.61 -5.27 18.65
C GLY A 177 -0.88 -5.54 18.85
N THR A 178 -1.27 -6.78 19.18
CA THR A 178 -2.68 -7.24 19.24
C THR A 178 -3.53 -6.48 20.24
N GLN A 179 -2.90 -5.87 21.26
CA GLN A 179 -3.59 -5.13 22.33
C GLN A 179 -4.76 -5.94 22.96
N GLY A 180 -4.60 -7.28 23.03
CA GLY A 180 -5.57 -8.22 23.60
C GLY A 180 -6.68 -8.67 22.63
N ASP A 181 -6.64 -8.30 21.36
CA ASP A 181 -7.62 -8.80 20.36
C ASP A 181 -7.13 -10.10 19.71
N ILE A 182 -7.72 -11.20 20.09
CA ILE A 182 -7.36 -12.54 19.56
C ILE A 182 -7.68 -12.73 18.07
N TRP A 183 -8.47 -11.82 17.48
CA TRP A 183 -8.84 -11.83 16.06
C TRP A 183 -8.14 -10.71 15.28
N ASP A 184 -7.04 -10.15 15.78
CA ASP A 184 -6.38 -9.00 15.19
C ASP A 184 -5.96 -9.30 13.75
N ALA A 185 -5.16 -10.33 13.51
CA ALA A 185 -4.71 -10.76 12.20
C ALA A 185 -5.86 -10.93 11.19
N GLN A 186 -6.96 -11.59 11.59
CA GLN A 186 -8.11 -11.79 10.70
C GLN A 186 -8.83 -10.48 10.37
N LYS A 187 -8.91 -9.55 11.33
CA LYS A 187 -9.51 -8.23 11.11
C LYS A 187 -8.66 -7.36 10.20
N ASP A 188 -7.34 -7.46 10.30
CA ASP A 188 -6.39 -6.72 9.47
C ASP A 188 -6.41 -7.22 8.02
N ILE A 189 -6.41 -8.53 7.80
CA ILE A 189 -6.64 -9.12 6.48
C ILE A 189 -8.00 -8.68 5.91
N PHE A 190 -9.05 -8.70 6.72
CA PHE A 190 -10.39 -8.29 6.29
C PHE A 190 -10.46 -6.81 5.91
N LEU A 191 -9.81 -5.94 6.67
CA LEU A 191 -9.78 -4.50 6.37
C LEU A 191 -9.00 -4.20 5.10
N ALA A 192 -7.87 -4.87 4.86
CA ALA A 192 -7.14 -4.76 3.61
C ALA A 192 -8.01 -5.22 2.42
N PHE A 193 -8.70 -6.35 2.55
CA PHE A 193 -9.64 -6.85 1.54
C PHE A 193 -10.77 -5.87 1.24
N ILE A 194 -11.43 -5.32 2.26
CA ILE A 194 -12.50 -4.32 2.10
C ILE A 194 -11.97 -3.04 1.45
N GLY A 195 -10.79 -2.58 1.85
CA GLY A 195 -10.12 -1.42 1.22
C GLY A 195 -9.94 -1.61 -0.28
N ALA A 196 -9.45 -2.79 -0.70
CA ALA A 196 -9.28 -3.12 -2.11
C ALA A 196 -10.60 -3.19 -2.89
N ILE A 197 -11.66 -3.77 -2.31
CA ILE A 197 -13.00 -3.81 -2.92
C ILE A 197 -13.55 -2.39 -3.11
N ILE A 198 -13.46 -1.55 -2.10
CA ILE A 198 -13.96 -0.17 -2.18
C ILE A 198 -13.21 0.59 -3.26
N ALA A 199 -11.88 0.53 -3.27
CA ALA A 199 -11.05 1.23 -4.27
C ALA A 199 -11.35 0.77 -5.70
N THR A 200 -11.39 -0.54 -5.94
CA THR A 200 -11.69 -1.10 -7.26
C THR A 200 -13.11 -0.76 -7.72
N THR A 201 -14.07 -0.75 -6.81
CA THR A 201 -15.46 -0.35 -7.09
C THR A 201 -15.54 1.13 -7.45
N ILE A 202 -14.90 2.02 -6.69
CA ILE A 202 -14.84 3.46 -6.97
C ILE A 202 -14.24 3.70 -8.36
N VAL A 203 -13.07 3.12 -8.64
CA VAL A 203 -12.39 3.29 -9.93
C VAL A 203 -13.26 2.79 -11.09
N SER A 204 -13.90 1.64 -10.93
CA SER A 204 -14.77 1.06 -11.96
C SER A 204 -16.01 1.91 -12.21
N THR A 205 -16.59 2.46 -11.14
CA THR A 205 -17.77 3.33 -11.22
C THR A 205 -17.44 4.67 -11.90
N ILE A 206 -16.35 5.34 -11.48
CA ILE A 206 -15.90 6.59 -12.09
C ILE A 206 -15.64 6.40 -13.59
N LYS A 207 -14.93 5.32 -13.95
CA LYS A 207 -14.62 5.03 -15.36
C LYS A 207 -15.88 4.73 -16.18
N ARG A 208 -16.83 3.99 -15.60
CA ARG A 208 -18.10 3.66 -16.27
C ARG A 208 -18.96 4.92 -16.50
N LEU A 209 -19.11 5.75 -15.49
CA LEU A 209 -19.93 6.97 -15.57
C LEU A 209 -19.28 8.06 -16.43
N GLY A 210 -17.95 8.22 -16.34
CA GLY A 210 -17.20 9.22 -17.10
C GLY A 210 -16.86 8.81 -18.53
N HIS A 211 -17.15 7.56 -18.95
CA HIS A 211 -16.71 6.98 -20.23
C HIS A 211 -15.19 7.14 -20.46
N ILE A 212 -14.42 7.26 -19.38
CA ILE A 212 -12.97 7.52 -19.40
C ILE A 212 -12.22 6.19 -19.43
N TYR A 213 -12.01 5.66 -20.62
CA TYR A 213 -11.20 4.46 -20.81
C TYR A 213 -9.91 4.80 -21.53
N SER A 214 -8.79 4.25 -21.07
CA SER A 214 -7.53 4.36 -21.83
C SER A 214 -7.57 3.49 -23.09
N PRO A 215 -6.72 3.76 -24.11
CA PRO A 215 -6.63 2.91 -25.30
C PRO A 215 -6.38 1.43 -24.95
N GLU A 216 -5.60 1.15 -23.91
CA GLU A 216 -5.31 -0.22 -23.44
C GLU A 216 -6.55 -0.87 -22.82
N GLU A 217 -7.37 -0.09 -22.10
CA GLU A 217 -8.64 -0.57 -21.54
C GLU A 217 -9.66 -0.86 -22.62
N ILE A 218 -9.70 -0.04 -23.68
CA ILE A 218 -10.55 -0.25 -24.86
C ILE A 218 -10.11 -1.52 -25.59
N ALA A 219 -8.79 -1.70 -25.81
CA ALA A 219 -8.25 -2.90 -26.43
C ALA A 219 -8.60 -4.16 -25.60
N ALA A 220 -8.48 -4.10 -24.28
CA ALA A 220 -8.84 -5.20 -23.38
C ALA A 220 -10.37 -5.50 -23.36
N MET A 221 -11.22 -4.56 -23.74
CA MET A 221 -12.66 -4.80 -23.92
C MET A 221 -12.98 -5.51 -25.25
N ASN A 222 -12.24 -5.20 -26.31
CA ASN A 222 -12.45 -5.74 -27.64
C ASN A 222 -11.88 -7.16 -27.84
N LEU A 223 -11.03 -7.64 -26.95
CA LEU A 223 -10.53 -9.03 -26.98
C LEU A 223 -11.59 -10.07 -26.58
N LYS A 224 -12.84 -9.67 -26.31
CA LYS A 224 -13.98 -10.53 -25.94
C LYS A 224 -15.07 -10.65 -27.03
N SER A 225 -14.88 -9.99 -28.15
CA SER A 225 -15.74 -10.17 -29.34
C SER A 225 -15.05 -11.15 -30.37
#